data_cd535c6b6ab9fddb817e221851ef7aaa
#
_entry.id   cd535c6b6ab9fddb817e221851ef7aaa
#
_cell.length_a   1.000
_cell.length_b   1.000
_cell.length_c   1.000
_cell.angle_alpha   90.00
_cell.angle_beta   90.00
_cell.angle_gamma   90.00
#
_symmetry.space_group_name_H-M   'P 1'
#
loop_
_entity.id
_entity.type
_entity.pdbx_description
1 polymer ?
#
loop_
_entity_poly.entity_id
_entity_poly.type
_entity_poly.pdbx_seq_one_letter_code
_entity_poly.pdbx_strand_id
1 'polypeptide(L)'
;MSTVSVRLNSTSFDYIDVYWETSFSLDTSYVVKRGEAYAGPFDAVSEPMYDRFHIRDYFAPSLRSWRTLYYVIESTDSSGGVSVSDPVSLRARPPLDALEMIRLNSLLFKEYVGRPCLVYSRRTFGEHCRLCYDEVTHLQLTKNCNTCFGTGFARGYHFPIYSYIQVSPEQRQLTPAEPMISAQASTQARMSVYPLVKPGDLLVEQEGTRWRLQSVSYTERLRSPVQQMLTIFRIPEGDIEHI
;
A
#
# COMPACT_ATOMS: atom_id res chain seq x y z
N MET A 1 2.71 -13.18 21.76
CA MET A 1 2.72 -11.70 21.86
C MET A 1 2.55 -11.16 20.45
N SER A 2 1.47 -10.42 20.22
CA SER A 2 1.24 -9.78 18.91
C SER A 2 2.16 -8.58 18.80
N THR A 3 3.08 -8.61 17.85
CA THR A 3 4.06 -7.53 17.64
C THR A 3 3.60 -6.64 16.49
N VAL A 4 3.65 -5.33 16.67
CA VAL A 4 3.46 -4.36 15.60
C VAL A 4 4.80 -4.13 14.92
N SER A 5 4.89 -4.44 13.63
CA SER A 5 6.08 -4.18 12.80
C SER A 5 5.91 -2.87 12.06
N VAL A 6 6.78 -1.90 12.30
CA VAL A 6 6.72 -0.55 11.71
C VAL A 6 7.77 -0.40 10.61
N ARG A 7 7.36 0.18 9.48
CA ARG A 7 8.25 0.53 8.36
C ARG A 7 8.07 1.98 7.97
N LEU A 8 9.17 2.65 7.71
CA LEU A 8 9.20 4.04 7.27
C LEU A 8 9.72 4.14 5.85
N ASN A 9 9.10 4.97 5.05
CA ASN A 9 9.54 5.28 3.71
C ASN A 9 9.53 6.80 3.49
N SER A 10 10.57 7.33 2.85
CA SER A 10 10.67 8.74 2.49
C SER A 10 10.91 8.85 0.99
N THR A 11 9.85 9.18 0.27
CA THR A 11 9.88 9.40 -1.20
C THR A 11 9.77 10.87 -1.57
N SER A 12 9.69 11.76 -0.57
CA SER A 12 9.60 13.21 -0.76
C SER A 12 10.38 13.95 0.32
N PHE A 13 10.58 15.25 0.08
CA PHE A 13 11.14 16.18 1.06
C PHE A 13 10.11 16.58 2.13
N ASP A 14 8.83 16.48 1.82
CA ASP A 14 7.76 17.11 2.58
C ASP A 14 7.02 16.15 3.53
N TYR A 15 7.27 14.85 3.38
CA TYR A 15 6.57 13.85 4.18
C TYR A 15 7.37 12.57 4.41
N ILE A 16 6.94 11.83 5.42
CA ILE A 16 7.35 10.44 5.69
C ILE A 16 6.10 9.57 5.67
N ASP A 17 6.16 8.48 4.92
CA ASP A 17 5.13 7.46 4.93
C ASP A 17 5.44 6.43 6.01
N VAL A 18 4.50 6.24 6.92
CA VAL A 18 4.56 5.29 8.03
C VAL A 18 3.63 4.14 7.71
N TYR A 19 4.17 2.93 7.66
CA TYR A 19 3.43 1.68 7.47
C TYR A 19 3.59 0.79 8.68
N TRP A 20 2.56 0.03 9.01
CA TRP A 20 2.70 -1.01 10.02
C TRP A 20 1.93 -2.27 9.66
N GLU A 21 2.41 -3.39 10.15
CA GLU A 21 1.80 -4.69 10.02
C GLU A 21 1.51 -5.24 11.42
N THR A 22 0.37 -5.89 11.60
CA THR A 22 -0.05 -6.42 12.88
C THR A 22 -0.98 -7.62 12.71
N SER A 23 -1.05 -8.47 13.72
CA SER A 23 -2.00 -9.59 13.82
C SER A 23 -3.24 -9.27 14.67
N PHE A 24 -3.41 -8.04 15.12
CA PHE A 24 -4.58 -7.63 15.92
C PHE A 24 -5.89 -7.67 15.11
N SER A 25 -7.01 -7.69 15.85
CA SER A 25 -8.34 -7.67 15.26
C SER A 25 -8.65 -6.34 14.57
N LEU A 26 -9.71 -6.32 13.75
CA LEU A 26 -10.19 -5.11 13.05
C LEU A 26 -10.68 -4.00 13.99
N ASP A 27 -11.10 -4.36 15.21
CA ASP A 27 -11.61 -3.43 16.22
C ASP A 27 -10.51 -2.69 16.99
N THR A 28 -9.24 -3.02 16.70
CA THR A 28 -8.08 -2.34 17.31
C THR A 28 -7.89 -0.97 16.68
N SER A 29 -7.78 0.06 17.52
CA SER A 29 -7.42 1.41 17.06
C SER A 29 -5.91 1.63 17.10
N TYR A 30 -5.42 2.44 16.17
CA TYR A 30 -3.99 2.76 16.02
C TYR A 30 -3.80 4.26 16.05
N VAL A 31 -2.81 4.72 16.83
CA VAL A 31 -2.34 6.10 16.86
C VAL A 31 -0.87 6.13 16.53
N VAL A 32 -0.50 6.87 15.51
CA VAL A 32 0.91 7.10 15.15
C VAL A 32 1.44 8.26 15.99
N LYS A 33 2.57 8.03 16.65
CA LYS A 33 3.24 9.05 17.47
C LYS A 33 4.66 9.25 16.97
N ARG A 34 5.18 10.47 17.08
CA ARG A 34 6.51 10.88 16.64
C ARG A 34 7.28 11.56 17.77
N GLY A 35 8.57 11.29 17.86
CA GLY A 35 9.50 11.91 18.80
C GLY A 35 10.86 12.22 18.17
N GLU A 36 11.65 13.07 18.81
CA GLU A 36 13.02 13.41 18.38
C GLU A 36 14.08 12.55 19.09
N ALA A 37 13.70 11.80 20.12
CA ALA A 37 14.60 10.90 20.86
C ALA A 37 14.04 9.47 20.88
N TYR A 38 14.93 8.49 20.94
CA TYR A 38 14.55 7.06 21.00
C TYR A 38 13.66 6.75 22.21
N ALA A 39 13.92 7.37 23.34
CA ALA A 39 13.17 7.16 24.59
C ALA A 39 11.92 8.08 24.72
N GLY A 40 11.63 8.91 23.72
CA GLY A 40 10.56 9.90 23.74
C GLY A 40 10.98 11.24 24.37
N PRO A 41 10.05 12.16 24.58
CA PRO A 41 8.60 12.01 24.46
C PRO A 41 8.12 11.82 23.01
N PHE A 42 6.92 11.22 22.86
CA PHE A 42 6.28 10.99 21.57
C PHE A 42 4.94 11.72 21.51
N ASP A 43 4.79 12.59 20.52
CA ASP A 43 3.58 13.36 20.25
C ASP A 43 2.71 12.65 19.21
N ALA A 44 1.40 12.68 19.37
CA ALA A 44 0.47 12.09 18.42
C ALA A 44 0.50 12.86 17.08
N VAL A 45 0.69 12.12 15.99
CA VAL A 45 0.68 12.63 14.61
C VAL A 45 -0.68 12.36 13.95
N SER A 46 -1.39 11.36 14.42
CA SER A 46 -2.70 10.99 13.91
C SER A 46 -3.75 10.93 14.99
N GLU A 47 -5.01 11.06 14.56
CA GLU A 47 -6.15 10.63 15.37
C GLU A 47 -6.20 9.09 15.44
N PRO A 48 -6.97 8.50 16.37
CA PRO A 48 -7.20 7.06 16.41
C PRO A 48 -7.81 6.57 15.09
N MET A 49 -7.19 5.58 14.48
CA MET A 49 -7.62 5.01 13.19
C MET A 49 -7.92 3.52 13.34
N TYR A 50 -9.00 3.07 12.72
CA TYR A 50 -9.38 1.66 12.65
C TYR A 50 -9.13 1.13 11.25
N ASP A 51 -8.64 -0.11 11.14
CA ASP A 51 -8.42 -0.80 9.86
C ASP A 51 -7.57 -0.03 8.84
N ARG A 52 -6.71 0.87 9.32
CA ARG A 52 -5.71 1.59 8.52
C ARG A 52 -4.33 1.22 9.00
N PHE A 53 -3.43 0.96 8.06
CA PHE A 53 -2.07 0.51 8.32
C PHE A 53 -1.03 1.37 7.59
N HIS A 54 -1.43 2.57 7.24
CA HIS A 54 -0.60 3.57 6.59
C HIS A 54 -1.07 4.97 6.94
N ILE A 55 -0.12 5.86 7.18
CA ILE A 55 -0.33 7.31 7.28
C ILE A 55 0.84 8.03 6.62
N ARG A 56 0.54 9.21 6.09
CA ARG A 56 1.53 10.15 5.60
C ARG A 56 1.67 11.29 6.60
N ASP A 57 2.87 11.45 7.16
CA ASP A 57 3.22 12.56 8.05
C ASP A 57 3.83 13.72 7.26
N TYR A 58 3.05 14.75 7.01
CA TYR A 58 3.47 15.95 6.28
C TYR A 58 4.29 16.94 7.11
N PHE A 59 4.27 16.83 8.42
CA PHE A 59 5.01 17.71 9.32
C PHE A 59 6.45 17.25 9.56
N ALA A 60 6.85 16.14 8.95
CA ALA A 60 8.21 15.68 9.02
C ALA A 60 9.12 16.64 8.24
N PRO A 61 9.96 17.45 8.91
CA PRO A 61 10.83 18.41 8.23
C PRO A 61 11.95 17.67 7.50
N SER A 62 11.68 17.25 6.29
CA SER A 62 12.62 16.51 5.44
C SER A 62 13.86 17.30 5.11
N LEU A 63 13.78 18.63 5.02
CA LEU A 63 14.92 19.53 4.80
C LEU A 63 15.84 19.64 6.03
N ARG A 64 15.36 19.29 7.23
CA ARG A 64 16.19 19.22 8.43
C ARG A 64 16.79 17.83 8.56
N SER A 65 17.64 17.48 7.61
CA SER A 65 18.25 16.15 7.48
C SER A 65 19.11 15.70 8.68
N TRP A 66 19.46 16.63 9.57
CA TRP A 66 20.23 16.37 10.78
C TRP A 66 19.38 15.90 11.97
N ARG A 67 18.01 16.01 11.91
CA ARG A 67 17.13 15.48 12.95
C ARG A 67 16.73 14.05 12.64
N THR A 68 16.98 13.17 13.58
CA THR A 68 16.44 11.81 13.55
C THR A 68 15.06 11.83 14.19
N LEU A 69 14.04 11.43 13.41
CA LEU A 69 12.67 11.27 13.89
C LEU A 69 12.40 9.80 14.18
N TYR A 70 11.83 9.53 15.32
CA TYR A 70 11.39 8.21 15.75
C TYR A 70 9.88 8.14 15.72
N TYR A 71 9.36 7.03 15.22
CA TYR A 71 7.93 6.75 15.16
C TYR A 71 7.61 5.52 15.98
N VAL A 72 6.51 5.60 16.72
CA VAL A 72 5.90 4.47 17.44
C VAL A 72 4.44 4.38 17.08
N ILE A 73 3.91 3.16 17.09
CA ILE A 73 2.48 2.89 16.90
C ILE A 73 1.93 2.46 18.25
N GLU A 74 0.99 3.23 18.76
CA GLU A 74 0.18 2.85 19.92
C GLU A 74 -1.07 2.16 19.41
N SER A 75 -1.31 0.95 19.85
CA SER A 75 -2.51 0.16 19.54
C SER A 75 -3.34 -0.03 20.78
N THR A 76 -4.64 0.24 20.67
CA THR A 76 -5.61 0.01 21.75
C THR A 76 -6.63 -1.01 21.28
N ASP A 77 -6.72 -2.11 21.97
CA ASP A 77 -7.69 -3.18 21.68
C ASP A 77 -9.11 -2.83 22.16
N SER A 78 -10.09 -3.65 21.80
CA SER A 78 -11.49 -3.47 22.19
C SER A 78 -11.72 -3.60 23.70
N SER A 79 -10.77 -4.15 24.45
CA SER A 79 -10.82 -4.25 25.91
C SER A 79 -10.20 -3.02 26.63
N GLY A 80 -9.63 -2.09 25.87
CA GLY A 80 -8.88 -0.94 26.38
C GLY A 80 -7.41 -1.25 26.72
N GLY A 81 -6.91 -2.42 26.36
CA GLY A 81 -5.50 -2.77 26.51
C GLY A 81 -4.64 -1.98 25.53
N VAL A 82 -3.62 -1.26 26.04
CA VAL A 82 -2.71 -0.44 25.24
C VAL A 82 -1.39 -1.18 25.03
N SER A 83 -0.93 -1.24 23.78
CA SER A 83 0.38 -1.77 23.40
C SER A 83 1.10 -0.74 22.53
N VAL A 84 2.41 -0.58 22.72
CA VAL A 84 3.23 0.37 21.95
C VAL A 84 4.34 -0.41 21.24
N SER A 85 4.56 -0.09 19.96
CA SER A 85 5.66 -0.68 19.18
C SER A 85 7.02 -0.15 19.61
N ASP A 86 8.08 -0.85 19.22
CA ASP A 86 9.44 -0.32 19.34
C ASP A 86 9.60 0.94 18.48
N PRO A 87 10.40 1.95 18.95
CA PRO A 87 10.67 3.15 18.18
C PRO A 87 11.50 2.83 16.92
N VAL A 88 11.00 3.28 15.76
CA VAL A 88 11.65 3.09 14.47
C VAL A 88 12.00 4.44 13.85
N SER A 89 13.22 4.55 13.31
CA SER A 89 13.66 5.72 12.56
C SER A 89 13.99 5.38 11.11
N LEU A 90 14.02 6.38 10.24
CA LEU A 90 14.55 6.22 8.88
C LEU A 90 16.04 5.88 8.94
N ARG A 91 16.40 4.66 8.53
CA ARG A 91 17.79 4.17 8.53
C ARG A 91 18.65 4.81 7.44
N ALA A 92 18.03 5.09 6.29
CA ALA A 92 18.68 5.74 5.16
C ALA A 92 17.67 6.57 4.38
N ARG A 93 18.09 7.77 3.96
CA ARG A 93 17.32 8.59 3.01
C ARG A 93 17.93 8.45 1.63
N PRO A 94 17.12 8.46 0.57
CA PRO A 94 17.63 8.59 -0.78
C PRO A 94 18.49 9.86 -0.90
N PRO A 95 19.52 9.89 -1.77
CA PRO A 95 20.25 11.11 -2.09
C PRO A 95 19.31 12.23 -2.56
N LEU A 96 19.70 13.48 -2.34
CA LEU A 96 18.89 14.65 -2.71
C LEU A 96 18.49 14.63 -4.20
N ASP A 97 19.43 14.27 -5.07
CA ASP A 97 19.20 14.16 -6.51
C ASP A 97 18.16 13.06 -6.84
N ALA A 98 18.18 11.93 -6.12
CA ALA A 98 17.18 10.88 -6.29
C ALA A 98 15.80 11.34 -5.81
N LEU A 99 15.72 12.05 -4.68
CA LEU A 99 14.47 12.62 -4.18
C LEU A 99 13.88 13.63 -5.16
N GLU A 100 14.71 14.49 -5.78
CA GLU A 100 14.25 15.43 -6.80
C GLU A 100 13.75 14.71 -8.06
N MET A 101 14.44 13.65 -8.50
CA MET A 101 13.94 12.80 -9.59
C MET A 101 12.58 12.16 -9.26
N ILE A 102 12.41 11.64 -8.04
CA ILE A 102 11.15 11.07 -7.58
C ILE A 102 10.05 12.15 -7.59
N ARG A 103 10.34 13.35 -7.09
CA ARG A 103 9.40 14.47 -7.06
C ARG A 103 8.96 14.87 -8.46
N LEU A 104 9.91 15.07 -9.39
CA LEU A 104 9.62 15.42 -10.78
C LEU A 104 8.83 14.33 -11.49
N ASN A 105 9.18 13.07 -11.27
CA ASN A 105 8.45 11.94 -11.82
C ASN A 105 7.01 11.87 -11.28
N SER A 106 6.83 12.07 -9.98
CA SER A 106 5.49 12.10 -9.37
C SER A 106 4.63 13.25 -9.92
N LEU A 107 5.25 14.43 -10.15
CA LEU A 107 4.58 15.57 -10.78
C LEU A 107 4.20 15.26 -12.23
N LEU A 108 5.08 14.61 -13.00
CA LEU A 108 4.82 14.19 -14.36
C LEU A 108 3.60 13.26 -14.44
N PHE A 109 3.52 12.26 -13.54
CA PHE A 109 2.35 11.37 -13.49
C PHE A 109 1.09 12.12 -13.07
N LYS A 110 1.18 13.03 -12.11
CA LYS A 110 0.02 13.77 -11.63
C LYS A 110 -0.57 14.71 -12.66
N GLU A 111 0.28 15.48 -13.36
CA GLU A 111 -0.18 16.61 -14.16
C GLU A 111 -0.28 16.31 -15.66
N TYR A 112 0.48 15.33 -16.18
CA TYR A 112 0.63 15.17 -17.62
C TYR A 112 0.27 13.81 -18.18
N VAL A 113 0.79 12.73 -17.63
CA VAL A 113 0.71 11.41 -18.27
C VAL A 113 -0.15 10.39 -17.53
N GLY A 114 -0.33 10.57 -16.23
CA GLY A 114 -1.03 9.61 -15.39
C GLY A 114 -2.54 9.86 -15.35
N ARG A 115 -3.29 8.77 -15.15
CA ARG A 115 -4.71 8.80 -14.84
C ARG A 115 -4.93 8.56 -13.37
N PRO A 116 -5.89 9.23 -12.75
CA PRO A 116 -6.24 8.99 -11.36
C PRO A 116 -6.63 7.53 -11.14
N CYS A 117 -6.08 6.92 -10.12
CA CYS A 117 -6.42 5.55 -9.71
C CYS A 117 -6.40 5.38 -8.20
N LEU A 118 -7.17 4.40 -7.72
CA LEU A 118 -7.14 3.90 -6.36
C LEU A 118 -6.35 2.60 -6.33
N VAL A 119 -5.38 2.52 -5.44
CA VAL A 119 -4.54 1.34 -5.21
C VAL A 119 -5.05 0.61 -3.98
N TYR A 120 -5.57 -0.58 -4.16
CA TYR A 120 -6.00 -1.47 -3.10
C TYR A 120 -4.93 -2.53 -2.86
N SER A 121 -4.18 -2.39 -1.80
CA SER A 121 -3.17 -3.39 -1.44
C SER A 121 -3.80 -4.64 -0.88
N ARG A 122 -3.43 -5.80 -1.42
CA ARG A 122 -3.91 -7.10 -0.96
C ARG A 122 -3.47 -7.35 0.47
N ARG A 123 -4.38 -7.82 1.32
CA ARG A 123 -4.05 -8.17 2.70
C ARG A 123 -3.19 -9.43 2.76
N THR A 124 -2.13 -9.34 3.52
CA THR A 124 -1.21 -10.42 3.85
C THR A 124 -1.06 -10.62 5.36
N PHE A 125 -1.77 -9.82 6.14
CA PHE A 125 -1.79 -9.85 7.61
C PHE A 125 -3.14 -9.34 8.13
N GLY A 126 -3.40 -9.55 9.42
CA GLY A 126 -4.62 -9.13 10.10
C GLY A 126 -5.50 -10.31 10.51
N GLU A 127 -6.78 -10.04 10.74
CA GLU A 127 -7.78 -11.04 11.12
C GLU A 127 -8.12 -11.96 9.95
N HIS A 128 -8.14 -13.27 10.18
CA HIS A 128 -8.52 -14.23 9.16
C HIS A 128 -10.02 -14.16 8.82
N CYS A 129 -10.34 -14.54 7.60
CA CYS A 129 -11.73 -14.58 7.14
C CYS A 129 -12.49 -15.72 7.81
N ARG A 130 -13.50 -15.40 8.62
CA ARG A 130 -14.30 -16.37 9.36
C ARG A 130 -15.14 -17.31 8.47
N LEU A 131 -15.35 -16.95 7.19
CA LEU A 131 -16.18 -17.74 6.26
C LEU A 131 -15.40 -18.80 5.48
N CYS A 132 -14.13 -18.59 5.24
CA CYS A 132 -13.34 -19.45 4.36
C CYS A 132 -12.02 -19.92 4.94
N TYR A 133 -11.65 -19.47 6.13
CA TYR A 133 -10.44 -19.90 6.83
C TYR A 133 -10.80 -20.89 7.93
N ASP A 134 -10.14 -22.04 7.93
CA ASP A 134 -10.27 -23.06 8.97
C ASP A 134 -9.16 -22.85 9.99
N GLU A 135 -9.55 -22.57 11.25
CA GLU A 135 -8.61 -22.34 12.36
C GLU A 135 -7.86 -23.61 12.78
N VAL A 136 -8.41 -24.79 12.50
CA VAL A 136 -7.80 -26.08 12.89
C VAL A 136 -6.70 -26.49 11.91
N THR A 137 -6.99 -26.39 10.62
CA THR A 137 -6.04 -26.78 9.55
C THR A 137 -5.14 -25.64 9.10
N HIS A 138 -5.44 -24.40 9.52
CA HIS A 138 -4.77 -23.17 9.07
C HIS A 138 -4.78 -22.99 7.55
N LEU A 139 -5.81 -23.53 6.89
CA LEU A 139 -5.94 -23.50 5.44
C LEU A 139 -7.16 -22.69 5.02
N GLN A 140 -7.07 -22.08 3.84
CA GLN A 140 -8.20 -21.44 3.19
C GLN A 140 -9.01 -22.50 2.42
N LEU A 141 -10.28 -22.69 2.78
CA LEU A 141 -11.16 -23.70 2.21
C LEU A 141 -11.61 -23.38 0.79
N THR A 142 -11.84 -22.09 0.49
CA THR A 142 -12.32 -21.64 -0.83
C THR A 142 -11.57 -20.41 -1.30
N LYS A 143 -11.20 -20.41 -2.58
CA LYS A 143 -10.56 -19.24 -3.23
C LYS A 143 -11.58 -18.18 -3.69
N ASN A 144 -12.83 -18.56 -3.86
CA ASN A 144 -13.92 -17.70 -4.37
C ASN A 144 -14.82 -17.21 -3.24
N CYS A 145 -14.24 -16.61 -2.21
CA CYS A 145 -14.99 -16.05 -1.09
C CYS A 145 -15.27 -14.56 -1.34
N ASN A 146 -16.54 -14.16 -1.38
CA ASN A 146 -16.96 -12.77 -1.61
C ASN A 146 -16.59 -11.81 -0.47
N THR A 147 -16.19 -12.32 0.70
CA THR A 147 -15.80 -11.48 1.85
C THR A 147 -14.32 -11.16 1.87
N CYS A 148 -13.47 -12.10 1.47
CA CYS A 148 -12.02 -11.93 1.50
C CYS A 148 -11.37 -11.91 0.12
N PHE A 149 -12.15 -12.06 -0.96
CA PHE A 149 -11.65 -12.06 -2.35
C PHE A 149 -10.48 -13.03 -2.58
N GLY A 150 -10.52 -14.18 -1.92
CA GLY A 150 -9.46 -15.18 -2.03
C GLY A 150 -8.15 -14.84 -1.31
N THR A 151 -8.12 -13.83 -0.45
CA THR A 151 -6.92 -13.48 0.33
C THR A 151 -6.76 -14.29 1.60
N GLY A 152 -7.86 -14.83 2.14
CA GLY A 152 -7.90 -15.51 3.45
C GLY A 152 -8.02 -14.55 4.64
N PHE A 153 -7.95 -13.23 4.41
CA PHE A 153 -8.07 -12.21 5.45
C PHE A 153 -9.39 -11.45 5.33
N ALA A 154 -9.95 -11.04 6.46
CA ALA A 154 -11.20 -10.27 6.50
C ALA A 154 -11.07 -9.00 5.63
N ARG A 155 -12.11 -8.67 4.86
CA ARG A 155 -12.17 -7.56 3.87
C ARG A 155 -11.23 -7.68 2.67
N GLY A 156 -10.31 -8.64 2.60
CA GLY A 156 -9.44 -8.93 1.47
C GLY A 156 -8.38 -7.88 1.11
N TYR A 157 -8.75 -6.60 1.09
CA TYR A 157 -7.87 -5.48 0.73
C TYR A 157 -7.78 -4.45 1.85
N HIS A 158 -6.66 -3.73 1.89
CA HIS A 158 -6.47 -2.58 2.76
C HIS A 158 -7.22 -1.36 2.22
N PHE A 159 -7.36 -0.33 3.05
CA PHE A 159 -7.93 0.94 2.64
C PHE A 159 -7.16 1.52 1.44
N PRO A 160 -7.84 1.99 0.38
CA PRO A 160 -7.18 2.40 -0.86
C PRO A 160 -6.32 3.64 -0.68
N ILE A 161 -5.23 3.68 -1.44
CA ILE A 161 -4.34 4.84 -1.54
C ILE A 161 -4.54 5.46 -2.92
N TYR A 162 -4.77 6.76 -2.95
CA TYR A 162 -4.92 7.50 -4.20
C TYR A 162 -3.57 7.68 -4.90
N SER A 163 -3.51 7.43 -6.20
CA SER A 163 -2.31 7.52 -7.01
C SER A 163 -2.64 7.82 -8.48
N TYR A 164 -1.61 7.82 -9.32
CA TYR A 164 -1.72 8.03 -10.76
C TYR A 164 -1.02 6.91 -11.50
N ILE A 165 -1.68 6.36 -12.52
CA ILE A 165 -1.16 5.28 -13.36
C ILE A 165 -1.17 5.71 -14.82
N GLN A 166 -0.13 5.34 -15.56
CA GLN A 166 -0.06 5.43 -17.01
C GLN A 166 -0.13 4.02 -17.59
N VAL A 167 -1.23 3.68 -18.23
CA VAL A 167 -1.37 2.44 -19.00
C VAL A 167 -0.95 2.72 -20.44
N SER A 168 -0.12 1.87 -21.03
CA SER A 168 0.37 2.04 -22.41
C SER A 168 -0.81 2.06 -23.40
N PRO A 169 -0.97 3.14 -24.19
CA PRO A 169 -2.14 3.30 -25.07
C PRO A 169 -2.22 2.23 -26.16
N GLU A 170 -1.08 1.74 -26.65
CA GLU A 170 -1.00 0.69 -27.67
C GLU A 170 -1.61 -0.64 -27.22
N GLN A 171 -1.68 -0.87 -25.93
CA GLN A 171 -2.18 -2.13 -25.36
C GLN A 171 -3.63 -2.00 -24.81
N ARG A 172 -4.25 -0.83 -24.98
CA ARG A 172 -5.67 -0.61 -24.65
C ARG A 172 -6.63 -1.13 -25.71
N GLN A 173 -6.15 -1.77 -26.76
CA GLN A 173 -7.03 -2.36 -27.77
C GLN A 173 -7.96 -3.35 -27.09
N LEU A 174 -9.23 -3.02 -27.11
CA LEU A 174 -10.33 -3.92 -26.77
C LEU A 174 -10.35 -5.00 -27.86
N THR A 175 -9.57 -6.05 -27.67
CA THR A 175 -9.77 -7.26 -28.47
C THR A 175 -11.11 -7.82 -28.01
N PRO A 176 -12.13 -7.93 -28.88
CA PRO A 176 -13.35 -8.61 -28.53
C PRO A 176 -12.95 -10.00 -28.08
N ALA A 177 -13.27 -10.33 -26.83
CA ALA A 177 -12.99 -11.63 -26.26
C ALA A 177 -13.78 -12.65 -27.04
N GLU A 178 -13.13 -13.46 -27.86
CA GLU A 178 -13.72 -14.72 -28.29
C GLU A 178 -13.96 -15.56 -27.03
N PRO A 179 -15.15 -16.15 -26.86
CA PRO A 179 -15.60 -16.72 -25.60
C PRO A 179 -14.83 -17.99 -25.14
N MET A 180 -13.77 -18.37 -25.76
CA MET A 180 -13.13 -19.66 -25.50
C MET A 180 -11.65 -19.69 -25.16
N ILE A 181 -10.95 -18.57 -25.15
CA ILE A 181 -9.53 -18.58 -24.72
C ILE A 181 -9.31 -17.36 -23.85
N SER A 182 -9.31 -17.53 -22.54
CA SER A 182 -8.92 -16.53 -21.56
C SER A 182 -7.39 -16.33 -21.53
N ALA A 183 -6.80 -16.00 -22.66
CA ALA A 183 -5.52 -15.33 -22.67
C ALA A 183 -5.79 -13.90 -22.17
N GLN A 184 -5.79 -13.72 -20.86
CA GLN A 184 -5.85 -12.40 -20.24
C GLN A 184 -4.66 -11.61 -20.78
N ALA A 185 -4.91 -10.74 -21.76
CA ALA A 185 -3.88 -9.94 -22.37
C ALA A 185 -3.26 -9.06 -21.28
N SER A 186 -2.01 -9.34 -20.92
CA SER A 186 -1.26 -8.53 -19.99
C SER A 186 -0.90 -7.21 -20.66
N THR A 187 -1.05 -6.13 -19.92
CA THR A 187 -0.75 -4.77 -20.36
C THR A 187 0.35 -4.18 -19.50
N GLN A 188 1.23 -3.40 -20.09
CA GLN A 188 2.24 -2.68 -19.31
C GLN A 188 1.71 -1.35 -18.85
N ALA A 189 2.04 -1.01 -17.60
CA ALA A 189 1.72 0.27 -17.00
C ALA A 189 2.92 0.82 -16.23
N ARG A 190 2.87 2.10 -15.93
CA ARG A 190 3.88 2.79 -15.15
C ARG A 190 3.21 3.63 -14.09
N MET A 191 3.88 3.77 -12.94
CA MET A 191 3.45 4.68 -11.88
C MET A 191 4.66 5.22 -11.13
N SER A 192 4.44 6.27 -10.34
CA SER A 192 5.47 6.81 -9.46
C SER A 192 5.94 5.74 -8.46
N VAL A 193 7.03 6.01 -7.77
CA VAL A 193 7.56 5.06 -6.77
C VAL A 193 6.62 4.83 -5.59
N TYR A 194 5.68 5.74 -5.35
CA TYR A 194 4.70 5.65 -4.28
C TYR A 194 3.25 5.64 -4.84
N PRO A 195 2.32 4.86 -4.25
CA PRO A 195 2.51 3.84 -3.20
C PRO A 195 3.29 2.63 -3.73
N LEU A 196 4.00 1.94 -2.82
CA LEU A 196 4.64 0.68 -3.16
C LEU A 196 3.57 -0.39 -3.39
N VAL A 197 3.56 -0.95 -4.60
CA VAL A 197 2.60 -1.99 -4.97
C VAL A 197 3.26 -3.36 -5.04
N LYS A 198 2.45 -4.41 -4.89
CA LYS A 198 2.90 -5.82 -4.89
C LYS A 198 2.04 -6.64 -5.86
N PRO A 199 2.54 -7.76 -6.38
CA PRO A 199 1.72 -8.70 -7.13
C PRO A 199 0.47 -9.12 -6.34
N GLY A 200 -0.67 -9.08 -7.02
CA GLY A 200 -1.98 -9.35 -6.40
C GLY A 200 -2.72 -8.12 -5.90
N ASP A 201 -2.11 -6.93 -5.91
CA ASP A 201 -2.81 -5.67 -5.64
C ASP A 201 -3.79 -5.34 -6.76
N LEU A 202 -4.84 -4.60 -6.41
CA LEU A 202 -5.89 -4.16 -7.32
C LEU A 202 -5.75 -2.66 -7.57
N LEU A 203 -5.82 -2.28 -8.84
CA LEU A 203 -5.82 -0.89 -9.28
C LEU A 203 -7.17 -0.57 -9.90
N VAL A 204 -7.82 0.50 -9.47
CA VAL A 204 -9.11 0.94 -9.98
C VAL A 204 -8.95 2.34 -10.56
N GLU A 205 -9.11 2.47 -11.89
CA GLU A 205 -9.10 3.78 -12.56
C GLU A 205 -10.40 4.53 -12.28
N GLN A 206 -10.38 5.85 -12.43
CA GLN A 206 -11.55 6.70 -12.25
C GLN A 206 -12.73 6.31 -13.15
N GLU A 207 -12.46 5.75 -14.32
CA GLU A 207 -13.48 5.26 -15.27
C GLU A 207 -14.12 3.92 -14.83
N GLY A 208 -13.72 3.35 -13.69
CA GLY A 208 -14.20 2.07 -13.19
C GLY A 208 -13.44 0.85 -13.73
N THR A 209 -12.49 1.04 -14.64
CA THR A 209 -11.67 -0.08 -15.13
C THR A 209 -10.81 -0.61 -13.99
N ARG A 210 -10.80 -1.94 -13.84
CA ARG A 210 -10.08 -2.64 -12.77
C ARG A 210 -8.98 -3.50 -13.33
N TRP A 211 -7.84 -3.41 -12.67
CA TRP A 211 -6.62 -4.09 -13.06
C TRP A 211 -6.06 -4.88 -11.88
N ARG A 212 -5.73 -6.13 -12.11
CA ARG A 212 -4.97 -6.93 -11.15
C ARG A 212 -3.48 -6.87 -11.51
N LEU A 213 -2.65 -6.62 -10.53
CA LEU A 213 -1.22 -6.53 -10.69
C LEU A 213 -0.59 -7.93 -10.71
N GLN A 214 0.11 -8.25 -11.80
CA GLN A 214 0.79 -9.52 -11.98
C GLN A 214 2.25 -9.46 -11.53
N SER A 215 2.99 -8.44 -11.96
CA SER A 215 4.39 -8.26 -11.60
C SER A 215 4.75 -6.79 -11.49
N VAL A 216 5.79 -6.53 -10.72
CA VAL A 216 6.37 -5.19 -10.50
C VAL A 216 7.85 -5.27 -10.72
N SER A 217 8.39 -4.30 -11.45
CA SER A 217 9.82 -4.02 -11.52
C SER A 217 10.07 -2.56 -11.25
N TYR A 218 11.29 -2.23 -10.81
CA TYR A 218 11.64 -0.87 -10.45
C TYR A 218 12.66 -0.31 -11.43
N THR A 219 12.44 0.93 -11.86
CA THR A 219 13.50 1.71 -12.51
C THR A 219 14.28 2.42 -11.41
N GLU A 220 15.56 2.08 -11.29
CA GLU A 220 16.43 2.65 -10.28
C GLU A 220 17.36 3.71 -10.87
N ARG A 221 17.58 4.79 -10.13
CA ARG A 221 18.58 5.82 -10.38
C ARG A 221 19.26 6.17 -9.07
N LEU A 222 20.56 6.35 -9.10
CA LEU A 222 21.36 6.69 -7.91
C LEU A 222 21.10 5.73 -6.72
N ARG A 223 20.96 4.42 -7.01
CA ARG A 223 20.64 3.36 -6.03
C ARG A 223 19.28 3.54 -5.34
N SER A 224 18.37 4.28 -5.95
CA SER A 224 17.02 4.51 -5.42
C SER A 224 15.99 4.20 -6.50
N PRO A 225 14.88 3.54 -6.15
CA PRO A 225 13.78 3.36 -7.07
C PRO A 225 13.11 4.72 -7.33
N VAL A 226 12.91 5.07 -8.61
CA VAL A 226 12.29 6.34 -9.01
C VAL A 226 10.93 6.13 -9.68
N GLN A 227 10.69 4.93 -10.19
CA GLN A 227 9.47 4.57 -10.91
C GLN A 227 9.19 3.07 -10.78
N GLN A 228 7.91 2.72 -10.79
CA GLN A 228 7.43 1.33 -10.85
C GLN A 228 6.94 1.03 -12.27
N MET A 229 7.40 -0.10 -12.80
CA MET A 229 6.95 -0.69 -14.06
C MET A 229 6.08 -1.90 -13.73
N LEU A 230 4.85 -1.90 -14.18
CA LEU A 230 3.82 -2.85 -13.81
C LEU A 230 3.42 -3.70 -15.01
N THR A 231 3.24 -4.99 -14.79
CA THR A 231 2.47 -5.84 -15.69
C THR A 231 1.11 -6.07 -15.05
N ILE A 232 0.06 -5.63 -15.73
CA ILE A 232 -1.32 -5.67 -15.24
C ILE A 232 -2.21 -6.40 -16.22
N PHE A 233 -3.32 -6.95 -15.74
CA PHE A 233 -4.37 -7.51 -16.59
C PHE A 233 -5.74 -7.01 -16.13
N ARG A 234 -6.62 -6.82 -17.10
CA ARG A 234 -7.98 -6.32 -16.83
C ARG A 234 -8.81 -7.40 -16.14
N ILE A 235 -9.51 -7.00 -15.09
CA ILE A 235 -10.46 -7.87 -14.40
C ILE A 235 -11.79 -7.79 -15.15
N PRO A 236 -12.37 -8.93 -15.57
CA PRO A 236 -13.68 -8.94 -16.25
C PRO A 236 -14.81 -8.60 -15.26
N GLU A 237 -15.90 -8.06 -15.78
CA GLU A 237 -17.05 -7.59 -14.99
C GLU A 237 -17.76 -8.69 -14.17
N GLY A 238 -17.56 -9.95 -14.50
CA GLY A 238 -18.12 -11.09 -13.74
C GLY A 238 -17.20 -11.66 -12.65
N ASP A 239 -16.02 -11.10 -12.44
CA ASP A 239 -15.10 -11.56 -11.41
C ASP A 239 -15.55 -11.10 -10.02
N ILE A 240 -15.28 -11.90 -8.98
CA ILE A 240 -15.59 -11.55 -7.58
C ILE A 240 -14.85 -10.29 -7.10
N GLU A 241 -13.73 -9.94 -7.72
CA GLU A 241 -12.98 -8.72 -7.45
C GLU A 241 -13.54 -7.50 -8.20
N HIS A 242 -14.59 -7.68 -9.01
CA HIS A 242 -15.28 -6.59 -9.67
C HIS A 242 -16.38 -6.04 -8.75
N ILE A 243 -15.98 -5.42 -7.65
CA ILE A 243 -16.84 -4.85 -6.61
C ILE A 243 -17.30 -3.45 -7.02
#